data_d7487492855ac71df2d1c6a4608a182d
#
_entry.id   d7487492855ac71df2d1c6a4608a182d
#
_cell.length_a   1.000
_cell.length_b   1.000
_cell.length_c   1.000
_cell.angle_alpha   90.00
_cell.angle_beta   90.00
_cell.angle_gamma   90.00
#
_symmetry.space_group_name_H-M   'P 1'
#
loop_
_entity.id
_entity.type
_entity.pdbx_description
1 polymer ?
#
loop_
_entity_poly.entity_id
_entity_poly.type
_entity_poly.pdbx_seq_one_letter_code
_entity_poly.pdbx_strand_id
1 'polypeptide(L)' 'MLSNKIEELRKEKGYTFAKLSELSGISTGRLSDLSSGKRNNPTMDTLIKLADALDVTLDELVGRK' A
#
# COMPACT_ATOMS: atom_id res chain seq x y z
N MET A 1 -5.19 -10.30 3.97
CA MET A 1 -5.87 -9.39 3.04
C MET A 1 -4.95 -8.21 2.71
N LEU A 2 -5.15 -7.61 1.56
CA LEU A 2 -4.32 -6.49 1.10
C LEU A 2 -4.28 -5.34 2.12
N SER A 3 -5.42 -4.97 2.69
CA SER A 3 -5.47 -3.88 3.65
C SER A 3 -4.58 -4.14 4.87
N ASN A 4 -4.60 -5.35 5.39
CA ASN A 4 -3.76 -5.72 6.52
C ASN A 4 -2.28 -5.67 6.15
N LYS A 5 -1.94 -6.11 4.94
CA LYS A 5 -0.56 -6.12 4.49
C LYS A 5 -0.02 -4.71 4.29
N ILE A 6 -0.84 -3.81 3.75
CA ILE A 6 -0.45 -2.41 3.59
C ILE A 6 -0.12 -1.79 4.94
N GLU A 7 -0.99 -1.98 5.94
CA GLU A 7 -0.76 -1.44 7.28
C GLU A 7 0.48 -2.03 7.92
N GLU A 8 0.64 -3.34 7.81
CA GLU A 8 1.80 -4.03 8.37
C GLU A 8 3.10 -3.50 7.78
N LEU A 9 3.18 -3.43 6.45
CA LEU A 9 4.39 -2.97 5.77
C LEU A 9 4.67 -1.49 6.05
N ARG A 10 3.62 -0.67 6.05
CA ARG A 10 3.76 0.74 6.36
C ARG A 10 4.34 0.95 7.76
N LYS A 11 3.83 0.22 8.74
CA LYS A 11 4.29 0.31 10.11
C LYS A 11 5.73 -0.18 10.27
N GLU A 12 6.07 -1.26 9.59
CA GLU A 12 7.44 -1.78 9.59
C GLU A 12 8.44 -0.74 9.07
N LYS A 13 8.05 0.01 8.05
CA LYS A 13 8.90 1.05 7.46
C LYS A 13 8.86 2.35 8.26
N GLY A 14 7.91 2.49 9.18
CA GLY A 14 7.73 3.71 9.93
C GLY A 14 7.18 4.86 9.10
N TYR A 15 6.45 4.56 8.03
CA TYR A 15 5.89 5.56 7.15
C TYR A 15 4.52 6.03 7.61
N THR A 16 4.29 7.35 7.54
CA THR A 16 2.95 7.92 7.65
C THR A 16 2.26 7.81 6.29
N PHE A 17 0.95 8.03 6.26
CA PHE A 17 0.24 8.09 4.98
C PHE A 17 0.79 9.22 4.10
N ALA A 18 1.16 10.35 4.70
CA ALA A 18 1.75 11.45 3.96
C ALA A 18 3.05 11.03 3.28
N LYS A 19 3.91 10.33 4.01
CA LYS A 19 5.17 9.83 3.45
C LYS A 19 4.93 8.83 2.36
N LEU A 20 4.03 7.89 2.59
CA LEU A 20 3.71 6.86 1.60
C LEU A 20 3.08 7.47 0.35
N SER A 21 2.24 8.50 0.52
CA SER A 21 1.67 9.24 -0.60
C SER A 21 2.76 9.90 -1.44
N GLU A 22 3.72 10.52 -0.77
CA GLU A 22 4.85 11.17 -1.45
C GLU A 22 5.66 10.16 -2.28
N LEU A 23 5.93 9.00 -1.70
CA LEU A 23 6.74 7.98 -2.36
C LEU A 23 6.00 7.27 -3.48
N SER A 24 4.71 7.03 -3.30
CA SER A 24 3.92 6.25 -4.26
C SER A 24 3.22 7.10 -5.31
N GLY A 25 3.01 8.37 -5.03
CA GLY A 25 2.20 9.22 -5.89
C GLY A 25 0.70 8.97 -5.76
N ILE A 26 0.29 8.22 -4.75
CA ILE A 26 -1.12 7.91 -4.48
C ILE A 26 -1.61 8.86 -3.39
N SER A 27 -2.82 9.42 -3.54
CA SER A 27 -3.35 10.35 -2.56
C SER A 27 -3.51 9.70 -1.18
N THR A 28 -3.38 10.49 -0.12
CA THR A 28 -3.55 10.00 1.25
C THR A 28 -4.94 9.43 1.49
N GLY A 29 -5.97 10.06 0.89
CA GLY A 29 -7.34 9.56 0.99
C GLY A 29 -7.49 8.16 0.39
N ARG A 30 -6.89 7.94 -0.76
CA ARG A 30 -6.93 6.63 -1.40
C ARG A 30 -6.13 5.61 -0.60
N LEU A 31 -4.98 5.99 -0.07
CA LEU A 31 -4.19 5.11 0.80
C LEU A 31 -4.97 4.70 2.04
N SER A 32 -5.65 5.67 2.65
CA SER A 32 -6.47 5.41 3.81
C SER A 32 -7.59 4.41 3.49
N ASP A 33 -8.25 4.58 2.35
CA ASP A 33 -9.31 3.67 1.90
C ASP A 33 -8.77 2.26 1.68
N LEU A 34 -7.62 2.13 1.05
CA LEU A 34 -7.00 0.83 0.81
C LEU A 34 -6.59 0.17 2.12
N SER A 35 -6.04 0.95 3.04
CA SER A 35 -5.55 0.45 4.32
C SER A 35 -6.67 0.03 5.25
N SER A 36 -7.82 0.70 5.16
CA SER A 36 -8.98 0.37 6.00
C SER A 36 -9.82 -0.78 5.43
N GLY A 37 -9.55 -1.19 4.20
CA GLY A 37 -10.33 -2.21 3.53
C GLY A 37 -11.57 -1.67 2.83
N LYS A 38 -11.77 -0.37 2.86
CA LYS A 38 -12.90 0.28 2.21
C LYS A 38 -12.85 0.09 0.70
N ARG A 39 -11.64 0.11 0.14
CA ARG A 39 -11.39 -0.23 -1.25
C ARG A 39 -10.52 -1.47 -1.27
N ASN A 40 -11.02 -2.55 -1.83
CA ASN A 40 -10.28 -3.81 -1.87
C ASN A 40 -10.02 -4.29 -3.29
N ASN A 41 -10.14 -3.37 -4.26
CA ASN A 41 -10.00 -3.70 -5.68
C ASN A 41 -9.13 -2.67 -6.40
N PRO A 42 -7.88 -2.47 -5.95
CA PRO A 42 -6.98 -1.50 -6.60
C PRO A 42 -6.57 -1.98 -7.99
N THR A 43 -6.22 -1.02 -8.86
CA THR A 43 -5.71 -1.35 -10.18
C THR A 43 -4.29 -1.91 -10.06
N MET A 44 -3.82 -2.58 -11.11
CA MET A 44 -2.45 -3.08 -11.16
C MET A 44 -1.45 -1.93 -11.01
N ASP A 45 -1.73 -0.79 -11.64
CA ASP A 45 -0.87 0.39 -11.54
C ASP A 45 -0.72 0.84 -10.09
N THR A 46 -1.82 0.88 -9.35
CA THR A 46 -1.81 1.23 -7.93
C THR A 46 -0.99 0.25 -7.12
N LEU A 47 -1.13 -1.04 -7.40
CA LEU A 47 -0.37 -2.08 -6.71
C LEU A 47 1.12 -1.96 -6.97
N ILE A 48 1.50 -1.68 -8.22
CA ILE A 48 2.91 -1.50 -8.58
C ILE A 48 3.49 -0.29 -7.84
N LYS A 49 2.76 0.82 -7.81
CA LYS A 49 3.20 2.02 -7.12
C LYS A 49 3.38 1.78 -5.62
N LEU A 50 2.45 1.06 -5.01
CA LEU A 50 2.53 0.71 -3.59
C LEU A 50 3.72 -0.20 -3.31
N ALA A 51 3.91 -1.23 -4.11
CA ALA A 51 5.01 -2.17 -3.93
C ALA A 51 6.36 -1.46 -4.04
N ASP A 52 6.50 -0.58 -5.03
CA ASP A 52 7.71 0.20 -5.21
C ASP A 52 7.96 1.13 -4.03
N ALA A 53 6.91 1.80 -3.55
CA ALA A 53 7.03 2.73 -2.42
C ALA A 53 7.40 2.01 -1.12
N LEU A 54 6.88 0.81 -0.94
CA LEU A 54 7.15 0.00 0.25
C LEU A 54 8.39 -0.88 0.09
N ASP A 55 9.02 -0.84 -1.07
CA ASP A 55 10.23 -1.62 -1.39
C ASP A 55 9.99 -3.12 -1.18
N VAL A 56 8.88 -3.61 -1.69
CA VAL A 56 8.52 -5.03 -1.65
C VAL A 56 8.07 -5.47 -3.03
N THR A 57 7.98 -6.79 -3.21
CA THR A 57 7.45 -7.35 -4.46
C THR A 57 5.93 -7.29 -4.44
N LEU A 58 5.32 -7.41 -5.62
CA LEU A 58 3.87 -7.51 -5.71
C LEU A 58 3.34 -8.71 -4.93
N ASP A 59 4.05 -9.83 -5.01
CA ASP A 59 3.65 -11.05 -4.29
C ASP A 59 3.61 -10.81 -2.78
N GLU A 60 4.60 -10.11 -2.24
CA GLU A 60 4.62 -9.76 -0.83
C GLU A 60 3.47 -8.85 -0.47
N LEU A 61 3.19 -7.87 -1.33
CA LEU A 61 2.14 -6.89 -1.07
C LEU A 61 0.77 -7.53 -1.02
N VAL A 62 0.49 -8.47 -1.93
CA VAL A 62 -0.82 -9.13 -1.97
C VAL A 62 -0.89 -10.38 -1.12
N GLY A 63 0.19 -10.72 -0.43
CA GLY A 63 0.22 -11.87 0.47
C GLY A 63 0.32 -13.22 -0.22
N ARG A 64 0.84 -13.24 -1.44
CA ARG A 64 1.09 -14.49 -2.18
C ARG A 64 2.56 -14.87 -2.06
N LYS A 65 2.79 -16.15 -2.10
CA LYS A 65 4.15 -16.68 -2.09
C LYS A 65 4.59 -17.13 -3.47
#